data_3bcaec12b6a97efcc2a7f5a45894b6dd
#
_entry.id   3bcaec12b6a97efcc2a7f5a45894b6dd
#
_cell.length_a   1.000
_cell.length_b   1.000
_cell.length_c   1.000
_cell.angle_alpha   90.00
_cell.angle_beta   90.00
_cell.angle_gamma   90.00
#
_symmetry.space_group_name_H-M   'P 1'
#
loop_
_entity.id
_entity.type
_entity.pdbx_description
1 polymer ?
#
loop_
_entity_poly.entity_id
_entity_poly.type
_entity_poly.pdbx_seq_one_letter_code
_entity_poly.pdbx_strand_id
1 'polypeptide(L)'
;TKPTQHSVKELRSIGVQPDIIICRSERSIPLEHRKKISLFCNVDIKNVIETVDVKTIYEAPISFFKEKLDLQVLNYFKLKSKKPANLSPWKKITKIILKNKKQVNIAIIGKYVDLKDAYKSLDEALTHGGIKNNVKVNLVRIDSEKLKVSEIKHKFKDISGILIPGGFGTV
;
A
#
# COMPACT_ATOMS: atom_id res chain seq x y z
N THR A 1 10.42 16.56 11.01
CA THR A 1 10.36 17.81 10.19
C THR A 1 11.67 18.10 9.45
N LYS A 2 12.86 17.88 10.06
CA LYS A 2 14.14 18.16 9.38
C LYS A 2 14.34 17.36 8.09
N PRO A 3 14.12 16.03 8.02
CA PRO A 3 14.24 15.28 6.76
C PRO A 3 13.35 15.84 5.65
N THR A 4 12.09 16.18 5.97
CA THR A 4 11.15 16.76 5.00
C THR A 4 11.64 18.10 4.46
N GLN A 5 12.13 18.97 5.37
CA GLN A 5 12.70 20.27 4.99
C GLN A 5 13.93 20.11 4.09
N HIS A 6 14.79 19.14 4.38
CA HIS A 6 15.96 18.84 3.57
C HIS A 6 15.57 18.35 2.18
N SER A 7 14.65 17.37 2.09
CA SER A 7 14.16 16.88 0.79
C SER A 7 13.54 18.00 -0.07
N VAL A 8 12.75 18.90 0.54
CA VAL A 8 12.16 20.04 -0.18
C VAL A 8 13.24 21.05 -0.59
N LYS A 9 14.26 21.28 0.23
CA LYS A 9 15.39 22.13 -0.12
C LYS A 9 16.12 21.61 -1.36
N GLU A 10 16.41 20.31 -1.40
CA GLU A 10 17.05 19.67 -2.56
C GLU A 10 16.16 19.76 -3.81
N LEU A 11 14.85 19.52 -3.68
CA LEU A 11 13.92 19.68 -4.78
C LEU A 11 13.90 21.12 -5.33
N ARG A 12 13.93 22.10 -4.44
CA ARG A 12 13.97 23.53 -4.83
C ARG A 12 15.28 23.92 -5.48
N SER A 13 16.41 23.31 -5.11
CA SER A 13 17.72 23.60 -5.71
C SER A 13 17.78 23.27 -7.20
N ILE A 14 16.93 22.33 -7.66
CA ILE A 14 16.76 21.99 -9.08
C ILE A 14 15.59 22.75 -9.75
N GLY A 15 15.05 23.77 -9.10
CA GLY A 15 14.01 24.66 -9.66
C GLY A 15 12.57 24.19 -9.48
N VAL A 16 12.30 23.15 -8.67
CA VAL A 16 10.95 22.63 -8.45
C VAL A 16 10.42 23.05 -7.08
N GLN A 17 9.32 23.80 -7.03
CA GLN A 17 8.59 24.13 -5.81
C GLN A 17 7.41 23.15 -5.66
N PRO A 18 7.32 22.39 -4.54
CA PRO A 18 6.14 21.55 -4.30
C PRO A 18 4.94 22.40 -3.92
N ASP A 19 3.76 22.04 -4.42
CA ASP A 19 2.48 22.68 -4.06
C ASP A 19 1.78 21.93 -2.93
N ILE A 20 1.97 20.63 -2.85
CA ILE A 20 1.40 19.74 -1.83
C ILE A 20 2.52 18.83 -1.32
N ILE A 21 2.60 18.67 0.00
CA ILE A 21 3.56 17.77 0.64
C ILE A 21 2.78 16.68 1.37
N ILE A 22 3.02 15.41 1.02
CA ILE A 22 2.46 14.26 1.71
C ILE A 22 3.51 13.71 2.67
N CYS A 23 3.24 13.79 3.96
CA CYS A 23 4.13 13.37 5.02
C CYS A 23 3.72 11.99 5.53
N ARG A 24 4.47 10.95 5.16
CA ARG A 24 4.27 9.61 5.73
C ARG A 24 4.92 9.51 7.10
N SER A 25 4.19 8.95 8.07
CA SER A 25 4.65 8.77 9.44
C SER A 25 3.98 7.57 10.11
N GLU A 26 4.64 6.98 11.11
CA GLU A 26 4.05 5.92 11.93
C GLU A 26 2.95 6.43 12.87
N ARG A 27 3.02 7.71 13.23
CA ARG A 27 2.11 8.36 14.18
C ARG A 27 1.62 9.68 13.61
N SER A 28 0.48 10.15 14.12
CA SER A 28 -0.06 11.47 13.75
C SER A 28 0.96 12.58 13.97
N ILE A 29 1.02 13.51 13.03
CA ILE A 29 1.95 14.64 13.02
C ILE A 29 1.30 15.81 13.77
N PRO A 30 1.85 16.25 14.92
CA PRO A 30 1.32 17.39 15.65
C PRO A 30 1.18 18.63 14.76
N LEU A 31 0.14 19.43 15.02
CA LEU A 31 -0.14 20.64 14.24
C LEU A 31 1.06 21.60 14.17
N GLU A 32 1.83 21.72 15.27
CA GLU A 32 3.04 22.55 15.30
C GLU A 32 4.10 22.07 14.32
N HIS A 33 4.25 20.76 14.17
CA HIS A 33 5.17 20.19 13.19
C HIS A 33 4.68 20.42 11.74
N ARG A 34 3.37 20.33 11.51
CA ARG A 34 2.77 20.67 10.19
C ARG A 34 2.96 22.16 9.87
N LYS A 35 2.75 23.06 10.84
CA LYS A 35 3.04 24.49 10.69
C LYS A 35 4.51 24.76 10.36
N LYS A 36 5.41 24.06 11.04
CA LYS A 36 6.85 24.17 10.79
C LYS A 36 7.24 23.68 9.37
N ILE A 37 6.69 22.57 8.90
CA ILE A 37 6.88 22.09 7.52
C ILE A 37 6.34 23.13 6.54
N SER A 38 5.12 23.60 6.73
CA SER A 38 4.48 24.62 5.91
C SER A 38 5.39 25.86 5.74
N LEU A 39 5.87 26.41 6.85
CA LEU A 39 6.72 27.61 6.86
C LEU A 39 8.04 27.38 6.13
N PHE A 40 8.79 26.33 6.48
CA PHE A 40 10.12 26.09 5.91
C PHE A 40 10.10 25.57 4.48
N CYS A 41 9.03 24.93 4.07
CA CYS A 41 8.87 24.41 2.70
C CYS A 41 8.12 25.37 1.77
N ASN A 42 7.64 26.52 2.28
CA ASN A 42 6.83 27.49 1.54
C ASN A 42 5.62 26.84 0.88
N VAL A 43 4.84 26.11 1.66
CA VAL A 43 3.61 25.41 1.25
C VAL A 43 2.51 25.75 2.23
N ASP A 44 1.31 26.00 1.74
CA ASP A 44 0.15 26.28 2.59
C ASP A 44 -0.06 25.13 3.59
N ILE A 45 -0.40 25.43 4.85
CA ILE A 45 -0.58 24.41 5.89
C ILE A 45 -1.65 23.38 5.52
N LYS A 46 -2.69 23.77 4.79
CA LYS A 46 -3.74 22.86 4.28
C LYS A 46 -3.22 21.88 3.23
N ASN A 47 -2.07 22.17 2.63
CA ASN A 47 -1.39 21.35 1.63
C ASN A 47 -0.27 20.48 2.24
N VAL A 48 -0.06 20.54 3.55
CA VAL A 48 0.79 19.61 4.30
C VAL A 48 -0.10 18.46 4.77
N ILE A 49 -0.17 17.42 3.97
CA ILE A 49 -1.06 16.27 4.15
C ILE A 49 -0.36 15.22 5.01
N GLU A 50 -1.03 14.78 6.07
CA GLU A 50 -0.56 13.65 6.87
C GLU A 50 -0.99 12.33 6.24
N THR A 51 -0.12 11.34 6.25
CA THR A 51 -0.49 9.96 5.97
C THR A 51 0.16 9.04 6.99
N VAL A 52 -0.62 8.59 7.95
CA VAL A 52 -0.19 7.63 8.97
C VAL A 52 -0.16 6.25 8.35
N ASP A 53 0.84 5.44 8.74
CA ASP A 53 0.95 4.05 8.28
C ASP A 53 -0.33 3.28 8.57
N VAL A 54 -0.83 2.60 7.55
CA VAL A 54 -2.09 1.86 7.55
C VAL A 54 -1.84 0.35 7.54
N LYS A 55 -2.82 -0.44 7.97
CA LYS A 55 -2.72 -1.91 8.00
C LYS A 55 -2.69 -2.53 6.61
N THR A 56 -3.28 -1.86 5.64
CA THR A 56 -3.28 -2.25 4.23
C THR A 56 -3.27 -1.01 3.35
N ILE A 57 -2.57 -1.08 2.21
CA ILE A 57 -2.51 0.02 1.23
C ILE A 57 -3.89 0.48 0.76
N TYR A 58 -4.90 -0.38 0.83
CA TYR A 58 -6.28 -0.09 0.45
C TYR A 58 -6.99 0.88 1.42
N GLU A 59 -6.41 1.16 2.60
CA GLU A 59 -6.88 2.22 3.50
C GLU A 59 -6.34 3.60 3.13
N ALA A 60 -5.26 3.67 2.34
CA ALA A 60 -4.63 4.95 1.98
C ALA A 60 -5.59 5.94 1.29
N PRO A 61 -6.44 5.56 0.31
CA PRO A 61 -7.41 6.48 -0.28
C PRO A 61 -8.40 7.06 0.75
N ILE A 62 -8.76 6.28 1.77
CA ILE A 62 -9.65 6.73 2.86
C ILE A 62 -8.93 7.74 3.75
N SER A 63 -7.63 7.52 4.03
CA SER A 63 -6.79 8.43 4.79
C SER A 63 -6.61 9.76 4.05
N PHE A 64 -6.26 9.72 2.76
CA PHE A 64 -6.13 10.91 1.92
C PHE A 64 -7.42 11.73 1.82
N PHE A 65 -8.56 11.07 1.71
CA PHE A 65 -9.86 11.75 1.70
C PHE A 65 -10.14 12.46 3.03
N LYS A 66 -9.81 11.86 4.18
CA LYS A 66 -9.95 12.50 5.49
C LYS A 66 -9.10 13.77 5.60
N GLU A 67 -7.90 13.75 5.04
CA GLU A 67 -6.97 14.89 4.97
C GLU A 67 -7.33 15.87 3.85
N LYS A 68 -8.41 15.64 3.11
CA LYS A 68 -8.89 16.50 2.01
C LYS A 68 -7.88 16.70 0.88
N LEU A 69 -7.01 15.68 0.63
CA LEU A 69 -6.03 15.75 -0.46
C LEU A 69 -6.69 15.95 -1.82
N ASP A 70 -7.79 15.24 -2.09
CA ASP A 70 -8.58 15.37 -3.30
C ASP A 70 -9.05 16.83 -3.53
N LEU A 71 -9.51 17.51 -2.48
CA LEU A 71 -9.94 18.91 -2.57
C LEU A 71 -8.75 19.84 -2.83
N GLN A 72 -7.58 19.59 -2.23
CA GLN A 72 -6.40 20.43 -2.49
C GLN A 72 -5.91 20.29 -3.94
N VAL A 73 -5.93 19.07 -4.48
CA VAL A 73 -5.60 18.81 -5.89
C VAL A 73 -6.58 19.51 -6.83
N LEU A 74 -7.87 19.37 -6.58
CA LEU A 74 -8.91 20.07 -7.37
C LEU A 74 -8.75 21.58 -7.32
N ASN A 75 -8.48 22.15 -6.14
CA ASN A 75 -8.25 23.58 -5.96
C ASN A 75 -7.01 24.06 -6.74
N TYR A 76 -5.93 23.31 -6.71
CA TYR A 76 -4.72 23.62 -7.47
C TYR A 76 -5.00 23.74 -8.96
N PHE A 77 -5.71 22.76 -9.53
CA PHE A 77 -6.09 22.77 -10.94
C PHE A 77 -7.32 23.63 -11.27
N LYS A 78 -7.87 24.36 -10.29
CA LYS A 78 -9.09 25.17 -10.45
C LYS A 78 -10.28 24.38 -10.98
N LEU A 79 -10.34 23.09 -10.65
CA LEU A 79 -11.42 22.18 -11.03
C LEU A 79 -12.52 22.20 -9.97
N LYS A 80 -13.77 22.14 -10.41
CA LYS A 80 -14.94 22.03 -9.52
C LYS A 80 -15.51 20.63 -9.59
N SER A 81 -15.57 19.93 -8.46
CA SER A 81 -16.34 18.69 -8.37
C SER A 81 -17.78 19.00 -7.97
N LYS A 82 -18.74 18.42 -8.69
CA LYS A 82 -20.17 18.56 -8.36
C LYS A 82 -20.61 17.72 -7.16
N LYS A 83 -19.84 16.68 -6.84
CA LYS A 83 -20.14 15.74 -5.75
C LYS A 83 -18.85 15.31 -5.06
N PRO A 84 -18.90 15.03 -3.73
CA PRO A 84 -17.76 14.45 -3.04
C PRO A 84 -17.43 13.05 -3.58
N ALA A 85 -16.18 12.62 -3.44
CA ALA A 85 -15.75 11.30 -3.87
C ALA A 85 -16.50 10.20 -3.09
N ASN A 86 -16.98 9.18 -3.81
CA ASN A 86 -17.63 8.02 -3.20
C ASN A 86 -16.60 6.95 -2.86
N LEU A 87 -16.25 6.82 -1.59
CA LEU A 87 -15.31 5.81 -1.09
C LEU A 87 -15.97 4.52 -0.61
N SER A 88 -17.27 4.30 -0.85
CA SER A 88 -17.95 3.07 -0.45
C SER A 88 -17.29 1.79 -0.99
N PRO A 89 -16.83 1.74 -2.27
CA PRO A 89 -16.11 0.58 -2.78
C PRO A 89 -14.82 0.30 -2.01
N TRP A 90 -14.02 1.34 -1.70
CA TRP A 90 -12.78 1.21 -0.93
C TRP A 90 -13.02 0.72 0.50
N LYS A 91 -14.06 1.25 1.17
CA LYS A 91 -14.47 0.78 2.50
C LYS A 91 -14.90 -0.69 2.50
N LYS A 92 -15.56 -1.15 1.42
CA LYS A 92 -15.91 -2.56 1.25
C LYS A 92 -14.66 -3.44 1.12
N ILE A 93 -13.70 -3.03 0.29
CA ILE A 93 -12.43 -3.73 0.10
C ILE A 93 -11.67 -3.85 1.42
N THR A 94 -11.47 -2.76 2.14
CA THR A 94 -10.76 -2.75 3.43
C THR A 94 -11.46 -3.64 4.46
N LYS A 95 -12.80 -3.66 4.48
CA LYS A 95 -13.58 -4.54 5.36
C LYS A 95 -13.30 -6.02 5.06
N ILE A 96 -13.27 -6.40 3.78
CA ILE A 96 -12.97 -7.79 3.37
C ILE A 96 -11.55 -8.18 3.82
N ILE A 97 -10.56 -7.35 3.53
CA ILE A 97 -9.15 -7.64 3.86
C ILE A 97 -8.94 -7.75 5.38
N LEU A 98 -9.51 -6.84 6.15
CA LEU A 98 -9.20 -6.72 7.59
C LEU A 98 -10.11 -7.56 8.49
N LYS A 99 -11.36 -7.81 8.09
CA LYS A 99 -12.38 -8.40 8.97
C LYS A 99 -12.96 -9.72 8.48
N ASN A 100 -12.55 -10.21 7.30
CA ASN A 100 -13.11 -11.46 6.79
C ASN A 100 -12.57 -12.64 7.60
N LYS A 101 -13.49 -13.49 8.10
CA LYS A 101 -13.18 -14.71 8.84
C LYS A 101 -12.89 -15.90 7.91
N LYS A 102 -13.42 -15.87 6.67
CA LYS A 102 -13.16 -16.92 5.69
C LYS A 102 -11.76 -16.75 5.13
N GLN A 103 -10.96 -17.78 5.21
CA GLN A 103 -9.56 -17.76 4.76
C GLN A 103 -9.28 -18.97 3.87
N VAL A 104 -8.38 -18.77 2.92
CA VAL A 104 -7.83 -19.84 2.07
C VAL A 104 -6.31 -19.70 2.04
N ASN A 105 -5.62 -20.83 2.07
CA ASN A 105 -4.16 -20.87 1.98
C ASN A 105 -3.77 -21.24 0.55
N ILE A 106 -3.00 -20.39 -0.10
CA ILE A 106 -2.46 -20.62 -1.45
C ILE A 106 -0.94 -20.76 -1.33
N ALA A 107 -0.43 -21.90 -1.77
CA ALA A 107 1.03 -22.13 -1.83
C ALA A 107 1.59 -21.48 -3.10
N ILE A 108 2.63 -20.66 -2.93
CA ILE A 108 3.46 -20.15 -4.03
C ILE A 108 4.76 -20.92 -4.00
N ILE A 109 4.99 -21.75 -5.03
CA ILE A 109 6.18 -22.59 -5.14
C ILE A 109 7.11 -21.97 -6.17
N GLY A 110 8.26 -21.48 -5.74
CA GLY A 110 9.18 -20.79 -6.66
C GLY A 110 10.60 -20.69 -6.09
N LYS A 111 11.53 -20.22 -6.92
CA LYS A 111 12.96 -20.05 -6.56
C LYS A 111 13.22 -18.76 -5.76
N TYR A 112 12.40 -17.72 -5.95
CA TYR A 112 12.67 -16.38 -5.41
C TYR A 112 11.75 -16.00 -4.25
N VAL A 113 11.29 -17.02 -3.50
CA VAL A 113 10.31 -16.81 -2.41
C VAL A 113 10.84 -15.99 -1.24
N ASP A 114 12.16 -15.94 -1.05
CA ASP A 114 12.83 -15.17 -0.02
C ASP A 114 12.96 -13.67 -0.41
N LEU A 115 12.82 -13.34 -1.70
CA LEU A 115 12.85 -11.96 -2.21
C LEU A 115 11.44 -11.38 -2.19
N LYS A 116 11.14 -10.53 -1.21
CA LYS A 116 9.78 -9.99 -0.98
C LYS A 116 9.14 -9.33 -2.20
N ASP A 117 9.95 -8.71 -3.06
CA ASP A 117 9.44 -7.96 -4.21
C ASP A 117 9.32 -8.80 -5.49
N ALA A 118 9.96 -9.99 -5.55
CA ALA A 118 9.97 -10.82 -6.76
C ALA A 118 8.57 -11.25 -7.22
N TYR A 119 7.68 -11.53 -6.27
CA TYR A 119 6.32 -12.00 -6.56
C TYR A 119 5.23 -11.02 -6.13
N LYS A 120 5.56 -9.73 -5.95
CA LYS A 120 4.62 -8.74 -5.43
C LYS A 120 3.36 -8.60 -6.29
N SER A 121 3.50 -8.53 -7.61
CA SER A 121 2.34 -8.43 -8.52
C SER A 121 1.44 -9.67 -8.45
N LEU A 122 2.04 -10.83 -8.27
CA LEU A 122 1.35 -12.10 -8.11
C LEU A 122 0.59 -12.16 -6.77
N ASP A 123 1.23 -11.71 -5.69
CA ASP A 123 0.63 -11.61 -4.37
C ASP A 123 -0.61 -10.70 -4.39
N GLU A 124 -0.49 -9.55 -5.06
CA GLU A 124 -1.60 -8.63 -5.22
C GLU A 124 -2.72 -9.22 -6.09
N ALA A 125 -2.39 -9.93 -7.18
CA ALA A 125 -3.39 -10.59 -8.02
C ALA A 125 -4.18 -11.65 -7.23
N LEU A 126 -3.51 -12.47 -6.42
CA LEU A 126 -4.18 -13.44 -5.54
C LEU A 126 -5.03 -12.75 -4.47
N THR A 127 -4.55 -11.65 -3.90
CA THR A 127 -5.29 -10.82 -2.95
C THR A 127 -6.56 -10.27 -3.59
N HIS A 128 -6.48 -9.74 -4.82
CA HIS A 128 -7.63 -9.26 -5.59
C HIS A 128 -8.65 -10.38 -5.88
N GLY A 129 -8.16 -11.56 -6.24
CA GLY A 129 -9.00 -12.74 -6.38
C GLY A 129 -9.76 -13.08 -5.10
N GLY A 130 -9.07 -13.01 -3.96
CA GLY A 130 -9.66 -13.19 -2.63
C GLY A 130 -10.74 -12.15 -2.32
N ILE A 131 -10.47 -10.87 -2.58
CA ILE A 131 -11.44 -9.77 -2.38
C ILE A 131 -12.71 -10.03 -3.19
N LYS A 132 -12.56 -10.41 -4.47
CA LYS A 132 -13.71 -10.71 -5.34
C LYS A 132 -14.56 -11.85 -4.81
N ASN A 133 -13.92 -12.87 -4.21
CA ASN A 133 -14.59 -14.06 -3.67
C ASN A 133 -14.95 -13.94 -2.19
N ASN A 134 -14.80 -12.78 -1.56
CA ASN A 134 -15.04 -12.54 -0.13
C ASN A 134 -14.26 -13.50 0.80
N VAL A 135 -13.02 -13.79 0.45
CA VAL A 135 -12.10 -14.58 1.28
C VAL A 135 -10.79 -13.84 1.50
N LYS A 136 -10.16 -14.05 2.63
CA LYS A 136 -8.78 -13.62 2.87
C LYS A 136 -7.84 -14.70 2.32
N VAL A 137 -6.92 -14.32 1.45
CA VAL A 137 -5.89 -15.22 0.94
C VAL A 137 -4.67 -15.13 1.85
N ASN A 138 -4.24 -16.26 2.38
CA ASN A 138 -2.97 -16.40 3.07
C ASN A 138 -1.97 -17.05 2.09
N LEU A 139 -0.85 -16.37 1.85
CA LEU A 139 0.18 -16.83 0.93
C LEU A 139 1.23 -17.64 1.70
N VAL A 140 1.35 -18.92 1.36
CA VAL A 140 2.35 -19.83 1.90
C VAL A 140 3.47 -19.98 0.88
N ARG A 141 4.64 -19.42 1.18
CA ARG A 141 5.78 -19.47 0.28
C ARG A 141 6.58 -20.75 0.50
N ILE A 142 6.86 -21.46 -0.58
CA ILE A 142 7.62 -22.71 -0.57
C ILE A 142 8.74 -22.59 -1.60
N ASP A 143 9.98 -22.67 -1.10
CA ASP A 143 11.17 -22.71 -1.95
C ASP A 143 11.22 -24.03 -2.70
N SER A 144 11.17 -23.97 -4.03
CA SER A 144 11.17 -25.17 -4.88
C SER A 144 12.49 -25.93 -4.85
N GLU A 145 13.60 -25.28 -4.55
CA GLU A 145 14.93 -25.90 -4.50
C GLU A 145 15.16 -26.64 -3.16
N LYS A 146 14.47 -26.19 -2.10
CA LYS A 146 14.59 -26.79 -0.74
C LYS A 146 13.49 -27.80 -0.42
N LEU A 147 12.45 -27.92 -1.27
CA LEU A 147 11.31 -28.78 -1.01
C LEU A 147 11.68 -30.27 -1.21
N LYS A 148 11.59 -31.06 -0.15
CA LYS A 148 11.80 -32.50 -0.21
C LYS A 148 10.49 -33.24 -0.41
N VAL A 149 10.53 -34.35 -1.15
CA VAL A 149 9.34 -35.19 -1.42
C VAL A 149 8.69 -35.69 -0.12
N SER A 150 9.50 -36.03 0.89
CA SER A 150 9.01 -36.47 2.21
C SER A 150 8.21 -35.41 2.97
N GLU A 151 8.40 -34.13 2.67
CA GLU A 151 7.75 -33.02 3.34
C GLU A 151 6.42 -32.58 2.67
N ILE A 152 6.18 -33.05 1.43
CA ILE A 152 5.02 -32.60 0.62
C ILE A 152 3.72 -32.82 1.38
N LYS A 153 3.48 -34.03 1.86
CA LYS A 153 2.24 -34.40 2.56
C LYS A 153 1.96 -33.48 3.76
N HIS A 154 2.98 -33.09 4.49
CA HIS A 154 2.86 -32.23 5.66
C HIS A 154 2.68 -30.74 5.27
N LYS A 155 3.52 -30.23 4.36
CA LYS A 155 3.50 -28.81 3.96
C LYS A 155 2.24 -28.42 3.18
N PHE A 156 1.59 -29.37 2.51
CA PHE A 156 0.41 -29.12 1.69
C PHE A 156 -0.93 -29.50 2.36
N LYS A 157 -0.90 -29.99 3.61
CA LYS A 157 -2.10 -30.47 4.31
C LYS A 157 -3.25 -29.46 4.33
N ASP A 158 -2.94 -28.17 4.57
CA ASP A 158 -3.93 -27.10 4.72
C ASP A 158 -3.92 -26.11 3.55
N ILE A 159 -3.38 -26.54 2.40
CA ILE A 159 -3.30 -25.73 1.19
C ILE A 159 -4.54 -25.96 0.33
N SER A 160 -5.23 -24.86 -0.01
CA SER A 160 -6.43 -24.87 -0.85
C SER A 160 -6.13 -24.74 -2.34
N GLY A 161 -4.95 -24.27 -2.70
CA GLY A 161 -4.51 -24.12 -4.09
C GLY A 161 -3.01 -23.92 -4.19
N ILE A 162 -2.45 -24.24 -5.34
CA ILE A 162 -1.01 -24.15 -5.61
C ILE A 162 -0.82 -23.24 -6.82
N LEU A 163 0.15 -22.34 -6.73
CA LEU A 163 0.61 -21.49 -7.81
C LEU A 163 2.11 -21.71 -8.02
N ILE A 164 2.49 -22.04 -9.23
CA ILE A 164 3.89 -22.15 -9.65
C ILE A 164 4.15 -21.04 -10.66
N PRO A 165 4.81 -19.94 -10.26
CA PRO A 165 5.12 -18.85 -11.18
C PRO A 165 6.22 -19.26 -12.15
N GLY A 166 6.30 -18.58 -13.29
CA GLY A 166 7.44 -18.70 -14.19
C GLY A 166 8.74 -18.31 -13.48
N GLY A 167 9.82 -18.95 -13.85
CA GLY A 167 11.15 -18.68 -13.33
C GLY A 167 12.19 -18.61 -14.45
N PHE A 168 13.27 -17.88 -14.22
CA PHE A 168 14.45 -17.91 -15.07
C PHE A 168 15.47 -18.91 -14.49
N GLY A 169 16.03 -19.74 -15.35
CA GLY A 169 17.06 -20.70 -14.97
C GLY A 169 17.00 -21.95 -15.85
N THR A 170 18.14 -22.62 -15.98
CA THR A 170 18.22 -23.97 -16.53
C THR A 170 17.51 -24.96 -15.60
N VAL A 171 16.69 -25.81 -16.19
CA VAL A 171 16.11 -26.99 -15.56
C VAL A 171 17.24 -27.97 -15.29
#